data_b93de2c81cbb034ca23ff679aed6fe3f
#
_entry.id   b93de2c81cbb034ca23ff679aed6fe3f
#
_cell.length_a   1.000
_cell.length_b   1.000
_cell.length_c   1.000
_cell.angle_alpha   90.00
_cell.angle_beta   90.00
_cell.angle_gamma   90.00
#
_symmetry.space_group_name_H-M   'P 1'
#
loop_
_entity.id
_entity.type
_entity.pdbx_description
1 polymer ?
#
loop_
_entity_poly.entity_id
_entity_poly.type
_entity_poly.pdbx_seq_one_letter_code
_entity_poly.pdbx_strand_id
1 'polypeptide(L)'
;MDHKRTMNGMILRALLAGAFLLANFLAINGAAAKEKQLKKSDLPAAVQKAAEEQSQGATVKGYATEVEDGQTLYEVEMTVNGHSKDVSMTADGKVVEVEEQVALNALPAPVREGLQKKAGAGQITKVESLTKHGMLVAYEAQVLTGKKRSEVQVGPDGKPLAHPE
;
A
#
# COMPACT_ATOMS: atom_id res chain seq x y z
N MET A 1 -43.53 15.43 46.57
CA MET A 1 -42.42 16.30 46.10
C MET A 1 -41.47 15.44 45.32
N ASP A 2 -41.73 15.31 44.00
CA ASP A 2 -41.02 14.42 43.12
C ASP A 2 -40.15 15.23 42.18
N HIS A 3 -38.83 15.03 42.28
CA HIS A 3 -37.87 15.60 41.34
C HIS A 3 -37.50 14.56 40.30
N LYS A 4 -38.20 14.56 39.18
CA LYS A 4 -37.80 13.83 37.97
C LYS A 4 -36.59 14.53 37.33
N ARG A 5 -35.41 13.94 37.46
CA ARG A 5 -34.23 14.29 36.65
C ARG A 5 -34.30 13.57 35.34
N THR A 6 -34.57 14.29 34.29
CA THR A 6 -34.40 13.85 32.90
C THR A 6 -32.91 13.75 32.56
N MET A 7 -32.42 12.55 32.37
CA MET A 7 -31.08 12.30 31.79
C MET A 7 -31.16 12.46 30.29
N ASN A 8 -30.59 13.56 29.78
CA ASN A 8 -30.31 13.73 28.34
C ASN A 8 -29.27 12.71 27.88
N GLY A 9 -29.69 11.81 27.04
CA GLY A 9 -28.80 10.89 26.33
C GLY A 9 -27.91 11.63 25.34
N MET A 10 -26.67 11.84 25.72
CA MET A 10 -25.63 12.30 24.81
C MET A 10 -25.23 11.10 23.92
N ILE A 11 -25.69 11.11 22.68
CA ILE A 11 -25.25 10.20 21.65
C ILE A 11 -23.80 10.58 21.29
N LEU A 12 -22.86 9.83 21.84
CA LEU A 12 -21.45 9.91 21.49
C LEU A 12 -21.29 9.32 20.08
N ARG A 13 -21.25 10.18 19.08
CA ARG A 13 -20.83 9.81 17.73
C ARG A 13 -19.33 9.52 17.78
N ALA A 14 -18.97 8.25 17.84
CA ALA A 14 -17.62 7.79 17.59
C ALA A 14 -17.29 8.09 16.13
N LEU A 15 -16.53 9.15 15.89
CA LEU A 15 -15.79 9.37 14.65
C LEU A 15 -14.71 8.29 14.60
N LEU A 16 -14.96 7.23 13.84
CA LEU A 16 -13.91 6.34 13.37
C LEU A 16 -13.03 7.14 12.43
N ALA A 17 -12.00 7.76 12.98
CA ALA A 17 -10.87 8.23 12.21
C ALA A 17 -10.23 6.97 11.61
N GLY A 18 -10.43 6.76 10.31
CA GLY A 18 -9.67 5.79 9.56
C GLY A 18 -8.20 6.16 9.70
N ALA A 19 -7.44 5.33 10.42
CA ALA A 19 -6.00 5.44 10.44
C ALA A 19 -5.53 5.04 9.03
N PHE A 20 -5.15 6.02 8.23
CA PHE A 20 -4.34 5.82 7.05
C PHE A 20 -3.06 5.12 7.51
N LEU A 21 -2.91 3.87 7.12
CA LEU A 21 -1.68 3.13 7.31
C LEU A 21 -0.70 3.66 6.25
N LEU A 22 0.08 4.66 6.64
CA LEU A 22 1.30 5.04 5.95
C LEU A 22 2.17 3.78 5.83
N ALA A 23 2.35 3.29 4.63
CA ALA A 23 3.41 2.35 4.33
C ALA A 23 4.73 3.09 4.61
N ASN A 24 5.29 2.90 5.82
CA ASN A 24 6.63 3.33 6.11
C ASN A 24 7.57 2.31 5.47
N PHE A 25 8.03 2.59 4.27
CA PHE A 25 9.17 1.93 3.68
C PHE A 25 10.36 2.08 4.65
N LEU A 26 10.70 1.03 5.35
CA LEU A 26 11.94 0.95 6.11
C LEU A 26 13.03 0.51 5.14
N ALA A 27 13.61 1.50 4.45
CA ALA A 27 14.80 1.30 3.64
C ALA A 27 15.92 0.66 4.49
N ILE A 28 16.30 -0.53 4.10
CA ILE A 28 17.58 -1.10 4.53
C ILE A 28 18.66 -0.42 3.67
N ASN A 29 19.31 0.63 4.24
CA ASN A 29 20.47 1.36 3.68
C ASN A 29 20.25 2.14 2.35
N GLY A 30 19.20 2.91 2.27
CA GLY A 30 19.05 4.04 1.37
C GLY A 30 18.24 5.11 2.10
N ALA A 31 18.47 6.38 1.87
CA ALA A 31 17.64 7.44 2.43
C ALA A 31 16.19 7.14 2.06
N ALA A 32 15.37 6.80 3.06
CA ALA A 32 13.94 6.56 2.83
C ALA A 32 13.39 7.76 2.08
N ALA A 33 12.94 7.56 0.86
CA ALA A 33 12.28 8.58 0.09
C ALA A 33 11.03 8.97 0.90
N LYS A 34 10.96 10.24 1.30
CA LYS A 34 9.88 10.72 2.14
C LYS A 34 8.66 10.90 1.24
N GLU A 35 7.75 9.94 1.32
CA GLU A 35 6.44 10.06 0.69
C GLU A 35 5.76 11.36 1.11
N LYS A 36 5.24 12.11 0.14
CA LYS A 36 4.53 13.35 0.37
C LYS A 36 3.11 13.24 -0.18
N GLN A 37 2.14 13.33 0.70
CA GLN A 37 0.72 13.34 0.33
C GLN A 37 0.37 14.60 -0.49
N LEU A 38 -0.44 14.42 -1.52
CA LEU A 38 -0.89 15.43 -2.47
C LEU A 38 -2.41 15.49 -2.55
N LYS A 39 -2.91 16.63 -3.05
CA LYS A 39 -4.28 16.71 -3.57
C LYS A 39 -4.26 16.37 -5.06
N LYS A 40 -5.39 15.90 -5.59
CA LYS A 40 -5.53 15.64 -7.03
C LYS A 40 -5.15 16.87 -7.88
N SER A 41 -5.50 18.08 -7.41
CA SER A 41 -5.17 19.34 -8.10
C SER A 41 -3.67 19.64 -8.20
N ASP A 42 -2.85 19.01 -7.37
CA ASP A 42 -1.41 19.23 -7.31
C ASP A 42 -0.64 18.30 -8.25
N LEU A 43 -1.34 17.31 -8.83
CA LEU A 43 -0.77 16.38 -9.80
C LEU A 43 -0.57 17.04 -11.18
N PRO A 44 0.47 16.69 -11.94
CA PRO A 44 0.58 17.04 -13.35
C PRO A 44 -0.66 16.59 -14.15
N ALA A 45 -1.07 17.35 -15.17
CA ALA A 45 -2.28 17.05 -15.94
C ALA A 45 -2.28 15.62 -16.56
N ALA A 46 -1.11 15.16 -17.01
CA ALA A 46 -0.95 13.80 -17.55
C ALA A 46 -1.18 12.73 -16.48
N VAL A 47 -0.66 12.97 -15.26
CA VAL A 47 -0.86 12.07 -14.11
C VAL A 47 -2.32 12.07 -13.67
N GLN A 48 -2.99 13.23 -13.63
CA GLN A 48 -4.44 13.28 -13.31
C GLN A 48 -5.24 12.41 -14.26
N LYS A 49 -4.97 12.52 -15.57
CA LYS A 49 -5.64 11.71 -16.59
C LYS A 49 -5.35 10.21 -16.40
N ALA A 50 -4.09 9.84 -16.23
CA ALA A 50 -3.71 8.44 -16.02
C ALA A 50 -4.31 7.88 -14.73
N ALA A 51 -4.30 8.64 -13.63
CA ALA A 51 -4.92 8.25 -12.37
C ALA A 51 -6.44 8.02 -12.52
N GLU A 52 -7.14 8.85 -13.29
CA GLU A 52 -8.57 8.64 -13.61
C GLU A 52 -8.79 7.34 -14.39
N GLU A 53 -7.93 7.06 -15.37
CA GLU A 53 -7.99 5.82 -16.16
C GLU A 53 -7.73 4.58 -15.28
N GLN A 54 -6.70 4.63 -14.42
CA GLN A 54 -6.33 3.53 -13.53
C GLN A 54 -7.34 3.29 -12.41
N SER A 55 -8.08 4.31 -11.99
CA SER A 55 -9.04 4.23 -10.89
C SER A 55 -10.47 3.92 -11.32
N GLN A 56 -10.71 3.56 -12.58
CA GLN A 56 -12.05 3.17 -13.04
C GLN A 56 -12.58 1.96 -12.26
N GLY A 57 -13.76 2.13 -11.63
CA GLY A 57 -14.37 1.10 -10.79
C GLY A 57 -13.72 0.94 -9.40
N ALA A 58 -12.74 1.76 -9.06
CA ALA A 58 -12.07 1.79 -7.77
C ALA A 58 -12.55 2.95 -6.88
N THR A 59 -12.23 2.88 -5.59
CA THR A 59 -12.36 3.99 -4.65
C THR A 59 -10.99 4.57 -4.38
N VAL A 60 -10.70 5.76 -4.91
CA VAL A 60 -9.45 6.48 -4.64
C VAL A 60 -9.38 6.87 -3.16
N LYS A 61 -8.26 6.61 -2.53
CA LYS A 61 -7.96 6.89 -1.12
C LYS A 61 -7.07 8.11 -0.98
N GLY A 62 -6.08 8.26 -1.85
CA GLY A 62 -5.10 9.32 -1.77
C GLY A 62 -4.26 9.45 -3.02
N TYR A 63 -3.41 10.47 -2.99
CA TYR A 63 -2.34 10.69 -3.98
C TYR A 63 -1.07 11.07 -3.23
N ALA A 64 0.05 10.58 -3.71
CA ALA A 64 1.35 10.87 -3.11
C ALA A 64 2.43 11.13 -4.16
N THR A 65 3.59 11.58 -3.70
CA THR A 65 4.84 11.50 -4.46
C THR A 65 5.89 10.84 -3.62
N GLU A 66 6.74 10.10 -4.29
CA GLU A 66 7.99 9.57 -3.75
C GLU A 66 9.14 9.85 -4.72
N VAL A 67 10.36 9.64 -4.25
CA VAL A 67 11.55 9.73 -5.11
C VAL A 67 12.23 8.37 -5.11
N GLU A 68 12.19 7.69 -6.25
CA GLU A 68 12.87 6.42 -6.50
C GLU A 68 13.95 6.63 -7.56
N ASP A 69 15.17 6.20 -7.28
CA ASP A 69 16.34 6.34 -8.16
C ASP A 69 16.57 7.78 -8.69
N GLY A 70 16.24 8.78 -7.87
CA GLY A 70 16.36 10.20 -8.23
C GLY A 70 15.24 10.71 -9.14
N GLN A 71 14.25 9.89 -9.46
CA GLN A 71 13.06 10.27 -10.22
C GLN A 71 11.88 10.46 -9.28
N THR A 72 11.13 11.57 -9.48
CA THR A 72 9.85 11.75 -8.77
C THR A 72 8.78 10.92 -9.44
N LEU A 73 8.17 10.03 -8.68
CA LEU A 73 6.98 9.27 -9.06
C LEU A 73 5.74 9.85 -8.39
N TYR A 74 4.61 9.67 -9.02
CA TYR A 74 3.28 10.07 -8.54
C TYR A 74 2.45 8.81 -8.36
N GLU A 75 1.93 8.65 -7.18
CA GLU A 75 1.14 7.48 -6.79
C GLU A 75 -0.34 7.82 -6.65
N VAL A 76 -1.20 6.90 -7.05
CA VAL A 76 -2.61 6.88 -6.72
C VAL A 76 -2.91 5.65 -5.89
N GLU A 77 -3.32 5.88 -4.65
CA GLU A 77 -3.76 4.85 -3.71
C GLU A 77 -5.25 4.60 -3.91
N MET A 78 -5.66 3.35 -4.02
CA MET A 78 -7.05 3.01 -4.24
C MET A 78 -7.47 1.68 -3.60
N THR A 79 -8.77 1.46 -3.55
CA THR A 79 -9.36 0.18 -3.16
C THR A 79 -10.19 -0.34 -4.33
N VAL A 80 -9.93 -1.57 -4.74
CA VAL A 80 -10.65 -2.31 -5.79
C VAL A 80 -11.24 -3.56 -5.14
N ASN A 81 -12.57 -3.70 -5.16
CA ASN A 81 -13.26 -4.86 -4.57
C ASN A 81 -12.87 -5.16 -3.11
N GLY A 82 -12.50 -4.13 -2.34
CA GLY A 82 -12.10 -4.26 -0.94
C GLY A 82 -10.61 -4.54 -0.71
N HIS A 83 -9.81 -4.66 -1.77
CA HIS A 83 -8.35 -4.85 -1.73
C HIS A 83 -7.62 -3.56 -2.09
N SER A 84 -6.45 -3.31 -1.48
CA SER A 84 -5.60 -2.18 -1.85
C SER A 84 -4.98 -2.40 -3.22
N LYS A 85 -4.84 -1.31 -3.96
CA LYS A 85 -4.08 -1.22 -5.20
C LYS A 85 -3.46 0.16 -5.26
N ASP A 86 -2.15 0.20 -5.47
CA ASP A 86 -1.38 1.42 -5.60
C ASP A 86 -0.70 1.43 -6.95
N VAL A 87 -0.72 2.59 -7.63
CA VAL A 87 -0.19 2.73 -8.99
C VAL A 87 0.72 3.94 -9.03
N SER A 88 2.01 3.70 -9.30
CA SER A 88 3.03 4.73 -9.45
C SER A 88 3.29 5.07 -10.90
N MET A 89 3.44 6.36 -11.18
CA MET A 89 3.53 6.93 -12.50
C MET A 89 4.62 8.00 -12.57
N THR A 90 5.25 8.11 -13.73
CA THR A 90 6.10 9.26 -14.08
C THR A 90 5.25 10.52 -14.33
N ALA A 91 5.88 11.71 -14.34
CA ALA A 91 5.20 13.00 -14.51
C ALA A 91 4.43 13.13 -15.84
N ASP A 92 4.77 12.32 -16.85
CA ASP A 92 4.05 12.23 -18.12
C ASP A 92 2.88 11.24 -18.09
N GLY A 93 2.58 10.66 -16.91
CA GLY A 93 1.46 9.73 -16.69
C GLY A 93 1.70 8.29 -17.11
N LYS A 94 2.96 7.93 -17.43
CA LYS A 94 3.31 6.54 -17.74
C LYS A 94 3.37 5.72 -16.45
N VAL A 95 2.57 4.65 -16.36
CA VAL A 95 2.61 3.69 -15.25
C VAL A 95 3.95 2.97 -15.25
N VAL A 96 4.63 2.99 -14.12
CA VAL A 96 5.92 2.31 -13.90
C VAL A 96 5.80 1.16 -12.93
N GLU A 97 4.92 1.29 -11.92
CA GLU A 97 4.73 0.28 -10.89
C GLU A 97 3.25 0.11 -10.54
N VAL A 98 2.88 -1.11 -10.19
CA VAL A 98 1.57 -1.46 -9.66
C VAL A 98 1.77 -2.43 -8.51
N GLU A 99 1.28 -2.05 -7.33
CA GLU A 99 1.13 -2.93 -6.18
C GLU A 99 -0.33 -3.33 -6.04
N GLU A 100 -0.59 -4.61 -5.87
CA GLU A 100 -1.95 -5.10 -5.77
C GLU A 100 -2.07 -6.13 -4.65
N GLN A 101 -2.94 -5.87 -3.68
CA GLN A 101 -3.15 -6.79 -2.58
C GLN A 101 -3.69 -8.12 -3.09
N VAL A 102 -3.05 -9.20 -2.66
CA VAL A 102 -3.42 -10.58 -2.98
C VAL A 102 -3.61 -11.42 -1.73
N ALA A 103 -4.49 -12.40 -1.78
CA ALA A 103 -4.68 -13.30 -0.65
C ALA A 103 -3.51 -14.29 -0.56
N LEU A 104 -2.89 -14.42 0.62
CA LEU A 104 -1.76 -15.32 0.85
C LEU A 104 -2.05 -16.77 0.41
N ASN A 105 -3.29 -17.23 0.63
CA ASN A 105 -3.71 -18.58 0.25
C ASN A 105 -3.97 -18.77 -1.25
N ALA A 106 -4.09 -17.68 -2.01
CA ALA A 106 -4.23 -17.72 -3.47
C ALA A 106 -2.88 -17.76 -4.19
N LEU A 107 -1.77 -17.53 -3.49
CA LEU A 107 -0.43 -17.52 -4.07
C LEU A 107 0.03 -18.94 -4.45
N PRO A 108 0.90 -19.06 -5.48
CA PRO A 108 1.63 -20.30 -5.75
C PRO A 108 2.36 -20.81 -4.51
N ALA A 109 2.39 -22.13 -4.32
CA ALA A 109 3.00 -22.74 -3.12
C ALA A 109 4.45 -22.28 -2.86
N PRO A 110 5.36 -22.20 -3.88
CA PRO A 110 6.71 -21.72 -3.66
C PRO A 110 6.79 -20.29 -3.14
N VAL A 111 5.91 -19.39 -3.65
CA VAL A 111 5.85 -17.99 -3.21
C VAL A 111 5.40 -17.90 -1.76
N ARG A 112 4.30 -18.59 -1.42
CA ARG A 112 3.80 -18.64 -0.05
C ARG A 112 4.84 -19.17 0.94
N GLU A 113 5.50 -20.26 0.58
CA GLU A 113 6.57 -20.87 1.40
C GLU A 113 7.78 -19.92 1.54
N GLY A 114 8.16 -19.25 0.46
CA GLY A 114 9.26 -18.27 0.47
C GLY A 114 8.96 -17.08 1.40
N LEU A 115 7.75 -16.51 1.31
CA LEU A 115 7.31 -15.42 2.18
C LEU A 115 7.24 -15.88 3.64
N GLN A 116 6.66 -17.06 3.93
CA GLN A 116 6.59 -17.61 5.28
C GLN A 116 7.99 -17.86 5.87
N LYS A 117 8.93 -18.37 5.07
CA LYS A 117 10.32 -18.58 5.48
C LYS A 117 11.00 -17.26 5.83
N LYS A 118 10.79 -16.21 5.03
CA LYS A 118 11.37 -14.89 5.30
C LYS A 118 10.70 -14.19 6.48
N ALA A 119 9.40 -14.36 6.68
CA ALA A 119 8.67 -13.84 7.84
C ALA A 119 9.12 -14.49 9.16
N GLY A 120 9.64 -15.71 9.13
CA GLY A 120 10.11 -16.43 10.30
C GLY A 120 9.02 -16.59 11.37
N ALA A 121 9.24 -16.03 12.56
CA ALA A 121 8.26 -16.03 13.65
C ALA A 121 7.23 -14.89 13.55
N GLY A 122 7.33 -14.03 12.57
CA GLY A 122 6.42 -12.91 12.35
C GLY A 122 5.10 -13.36 11.70
N GLN A 123 4.03 -12.62 11.96
CA GLN A 123 2.74 -12.82 11.33
C GLN A 123 2.68 -12.01 10.02
N ILE A 124 2.41 -12.67 8.91
CA ILE A 124 2.09 -11.99 7.65
C ILE A 124 0.70 -11.37 7.79
N THR A 125 0.61 -10.05 7.62
CA THR A 125 -0.63 -9.28 7.79
C THR A 125 -1.24 -8.81 6.46
N LYS A 126 -0.41 -8.61 5.43
CA LYS A 126 -0.80 -8.23 4.08
C LYS A 126 0.18 -8.86 3.09
N VAL A 127 -0.25 -9.15 1.90
CA VAL A 127 0.63 -9.54 0.79
C VAL A 127 0.21 -8.78 -0.45
N GLU A 128 1.20 -8.34 -1.23
CA GLU A 128 1.02 -7.64 -2.48
C GLU A 128 1.84 -8.29 -3.59
N SER A 129 1.32 -8.25 -4.79
CA SER A 129 2.10 -8.49 -6.00
C SER A 129 2.67 -7.17 -6.47
N LEU A 130 3.95 -7.15 -6.82
CA LEU A 130 4.67 -5.98 -7.31
C LEU A 130 4.98 -6.15 -8.79
N THR A 131 4.45 -5.27 -9.61
CA THR A 131 4.61 -5.30 -11.06
C THR A 131 5.30 -4.03 -11.52
N LYS A 132 6.49 -4.12 -12.10
CA LYS A 132 7.24 -2.99 -12.70
C LYS A 132 7.22 -3.09 -14.21
N HIS A 133 6.85 -1.99 -14.87
CA HIS A 133 6.78 -1.91 -16.35
C HIS A 133 5.97 -3.05 -16.99
N GLY A 134 4.89 -3.47 -16.32
CA GLY A 134 4.00 -4.54 -16.79
C GLY A 134 4.51 -5.97 -16.56
N MET A 135 5.62 -6.14 -15.84
CA MET A 135 6.16 -7.45 -15.48
C MET A 135 6.07 -7.67 -13.96
N LEU A 136 5.54 -8.81 -13.53
CA LEU A 136 5.57 -9.20 -12.12
C LEU A 136 7.03 -9.46 -11.73
N VAL A 137 7.53 -8.67 -10.77
CA VAL A 137 8.92 -8.73 -10.30
C VAL A 137 9.06 -9.34 -8.93
N ALA A 138 8.07 -9.15 -8.06
CA ALA A 138 8.11 -9.65 -6.68
C ALA A 138 6.71 -9.91 -6.11
N TYR A 139 6.70 -10.60 -4.98
CA TYR A 139 5.64 -10.57 -3.99
C TYR A 139 6.22 -10.02 -2.69
N GLU A 140 5.53 -9.06 -2.11
CA GLU A 140 5.88 -8.46 -0.84
C GLU A 140 4.90 -8.88 0.24
N ALA A 141 5.39 -9.09 1.45
CA ALA A 141 4.55 -9.33 2.62
C ALA A 141 4.90 -8.39 3.76
N GLN A 142 3.89 -7.73 4.29
CA GLN A 142 3.98 -7.02 5.56
C GLN A 142 3.94 -8.01 6.71
N VAL A 143 4.92 -7.91 7.59
CA VAL A 143 5.16 -8.84 8.70
C VAL A 143 5.12 -8.10 10.03
N LEU A 144 4.36 -8.63 10.99
CA LEU A 144 4.29 -8.14 12.36
C LEU A 144 4.99 -9.13 13.31
N THR A 145 6.08 -8.69 13.96
CA THR A 145 6.78 -9.46 14.98
C THR A 145 6.70 -8.72 16.32
N GLY A 146 5.79 -9.15 17.18
CA GLY A 146 5.45 -8.41 18.39
C GLY A 146 4.80 -7.07 18.03
N LYS A 147 5.51 -5.94 18.26
CA LYS A 147 5.07 -4.59 17.89
C LYS A 147 5.83 -4.02 16.69
N LYS A 148 6.81 -4.75 16.17
CA LYS A 148 7.65 -4.31 15.06
C LYS A 148 7.02 -4.73 13.75
N ARG A 149 6.84 -3.78 12.83
CA ARG A 149 6.47 -4.01 11.43
C ARG A 149 7.74 -4.11 10.59
N SER A 150 7.71 -4.96 9.60
CA SER A 150 8.77 -5.11 8.59
C SER A 150 8.14 -5.65 7.31
N GLU A 151 8.88 -5.56 6.22
CA GLU A 151 8.49 -6.09 4.91
C GLU A 151 9.50 -7.15 4.47
N VAL A 152 9.02 -8.12 3.74
CA VAL A 152 9.85 -9.18 3.15
C VAL A 152 9.37 -9.44 1.72
N GLN A 153 10.31 -9.61 0.80
CA GLN A 153 10.01 -9.83 -0.62
C GLN A 153 10.59 -11.16 -1.10
N VAL A 154 9.92 -11.78 -2.05
CA VAL A 154 10.40 -12.92 -2.82
C VAL A 154 10.09 -12.71 -4.30
N GLY A 155 10.88 -13.34 -5.16
CA GLY A 155 10.60 -13.35 -6.60
C GLY A 155 9.33 -14.13 -6.96
N PRO A 156 8.89 -14.05 -8.22
CA PRO A 156 7.71 -14.77 -8.72
C PRO A 156 7.82 -16.29 -8.58
N ASP A 157 9.03 -16.82 -8.43
CA ASP A 157 9.31 -18.24 -8.18
C ASP A 157 9.42 -18.60 -6.69
N GLY A 158 9.20 -17.62 -5.78
CA GLY A 158 9.30 -17.79 -4.33
C GLY A 158 10.72 -17.74 -3.77
N LYS A 159 11.74 -17.51 -4.60
CA LYS A 159 13.12 -17.40 -4.14
C LYS A 159 13.45 -16.00 -3.63
N PRO A 160 14.46 -15.88 -2.75
CA PRO A 160 14.99 -14.57 -2.36
C PRO A 160 15.44 -13.77 -3.57
N LEU A 161 15.11 -12.48 -3.58
CA LEU A 161 15.64 -11.52 -4.54
C LEU A 161 17.11 -11.19 -4.18
N ALA A 162 17.91 -10.86 -5.18
CA ALA A 162 19.29 -10.40 -4.98
C ALA A 162 19.30 -9.01 -4.31
N HIS A 163 18.35 -8.17 -4.70
CA HIS A 163 18.07 -6.86 -4.12
C HIS A 163 16.55 -6.72 -3.97
N PRO A 164 16.04 -5.92 -2.99
CA PRO A 164 14.63 -5.52 -2.98
C PRO A 164 14.27 -4.78 -4.28
N GLU A 165 13.03 -4.96 -4.69
CA GLU A 165 12.47 -4.23 -5.83
C GLU A 165 11.90 -2.88 -5.38
#